data_1ea138a468e30cd071a263b942efb0a8
#
_entry.id   1ea138a468e30cd071a263b942efb0a8
#
_cell.length_a   1.000
_cell.length_b   1.000
_cell.length_c   1.000
_cell.angle_alpha   90.00
_cell.angle_beta   90.00
_cell.angle_gamma   90.00
#
_symmetry.space_group_name_H-M   'P 1'
#
loop_
_entity.id
_entity.type
_entity.pdbx_description
1 polymer ?
#
loop_
_entity_poly.entity_id
_entity_poly.type
_entity_poly.pdbx_seq_one_letter_code
_entity_poly.pdbx_strand_id
1 'polypeptide(L)'
;MKKSILLGLALVFSIAACQQKERYTQHSPEIDTFKKVIVAYENQDWDALASHYADTAKIMYNKLEKNAMTKAQLLAMHKQDAEAFNSWEFVNGESEYEMVVTDKGETWVNFWGIWKGDFKPTQKTYTIPAHYTARFANGKIVKEFGYWDLSELMLDFQKIQAEQKLKNEETAITETQNSDNEL
;
A
#
# COMPACT_ATOMS: atom_id res chain seq x y z
N MET A 1 9.79 12.70 61.61
CA MET A 1 9.70 13.43 60.35
C MET A 1 10.58 12.87 59.25
N LYS A 2 11.89 12.54 59.45
CA LYS A 2 12.78 12.02 58.38
C LYS A 2 12.35 10.67 57.78
N LYS A 3 11.75 9.75 58.55
CA LYS A 3 11.28 8.43 58.09
C LYS A 3 10.03 8.52 57.20
N SER A 4 9.15 9.50 57.43
CA SER A 4 7.91 9.70 56.65
C SER A 4 8.21 10.35 55.31
N ILE A 5 9.26 11.17 55.21
CA ILE A 5 9.71 11.79 53.95
C ILE A 5 10.32 10.73 53.02
N LEU A 6 11.10 9.79 53.57
CA LEU A 6 11.68 8.69 52.80
C LEU A 6 10.61 7.74 52.24
N LEU A 7 9.53 7.46 52.99
CA LEU A 7 8.42 6.63 52.51
C LEU A 7 7.62 7.30 51.40
N GLY A 8 7.41 8.64 51.48
CA GLY A 8 6.75 9.43 50.44
C GLY A 8 7.57 9.49 49.14
N LEU A 9 8.91 9.60 49.23
CA LEU A 9 9.80 9.60 48.10
C LEU A 9 9.83 8.25 47.36
N ALA A 10 9.82 7.14 48.11
CA ALA A 10 9.76 5.78 47.54
C ALA A 10 8.44 5.51 46.78
N LEU A 11 7.32 6.05 47.27
CA LEU A 11 6.01 5.89 46.65
C LEU A 11 5.92 6.68 45.31
N VAL A 12 6.52 7.85 45.22
CA VAL A 12 6.56 8.65 44.00
C VAL A 12 7.42 7.99 42.90
N PHE A 13 8.54 7.35 43.29
CA PHE A 13 9.36 6.59 42.34
C PHE A 13 8.66 5.33 41.81
N SER A 14 7.80 4.70 42.60
CA SER A 14 7.06 3.50 42.19
C SER A 14 5.97 3.80 41.16
N ILE A 15 5.41 5.02 41.12
CA ILE A 15 4.40 5.45 40.14
C ILE A 15 5.06 5.82 38.81
N ALA A 16 6.29 6.35 38.83
CA ALA A 16 7.02 6.69 37.61
C ALA A 16 7.53 5.47 36.83
N ALA A 17 7.66 4.29 37.49
CA ALA A 17 8.17 3.07 36.86
C ALA A 17 7.13 2.32 35.98
N CYS A 18 5.87 2.73 35.95
CA CYS A 18 4.79 1.95 35.36
C CYS A 18 4.18 2.59 34.10
N GLN A 19 4.89 3.48 33.41
CA GLN A 19 4.53 3.85 32.04
C GLN A 19 5.16 2.86 31.06
N GLN A 20 4.66 1.62 31.10
CA GLN A 20 4.96 0.68 30.02
C GLN A 20 4.36 1.25 28.73
N LYS A 21 5.23 1.62 27.81
CA LYS A 21 4.82 2.15 26.48
C LYS A 21 3.85 1.12 25.86
N GLU A 22 2.68 1.57 25.51
CA GLU A 22 1.66 0.71 24.93
C GLU A 22 2.23 0.07 23.66
N ARG A 23 2.27 -1.28 23.61
CA ARG A 23 2.88 -2.02 22.51
C ARG A 23 1.88 -2.37 21.41
N TYR A 24 0.60 -2.19 21.67
CA TYR A 24 -0.50 -2.40 20.76
C TYR A 24 -1.55 -1.30 20.97
N THR A 25 -2.03 -0.72 19.87
CA THR A 25 -3.14 0.23 19.90
C THR A 25 -3.78 0.34 18.51
N GLN A 26 -5.05 0.73 18.49
CA GLN A 26 -5.78 1.10 17.29
C GLN A 26 -5.84 2.62 17.07
N HIS A 27 -5.11 3.38 17.89
CA HIS A 27 -5.03 4.85 17.82
C HIS A 27 -3.59 5.30 18.01
N SER A 28 -2.93 5.77 16.95
CA SER A 28 -1.58 6.33 17.02
C SER A 28 -1.32 7.34 15.89
N PRO A 29 -0.33 8.23 16.04
CA PRO A 29 0.08 9.13 14.98
C PRO A 29 0.53 8.40 13.70
N GLU A 30 1.07 7.20 13.81
CA GLU A 30 1.49 6.38 12.68
C GLU A 30 0.27 5.84 11.91
N ILE A 31 -0.79 5.42 12.63
CA ILE A 31 -2.07 5.04 12.00
C ILE A 31 -2.67 6.24 11.28
N ASP A 32 -2.68 7.42 11.90
CA ASP A 32 -3.19 8.65 11.27
C ASP A 32 -2.39 9.01 10.02
N THR A 33 -1.07 8.77 10.05
CA THR A 33 -0.21 8.96 8.88
C THR A 33 -0.53 7.94 7.78
N PHE A 34 -0.73 6.67 8.13
CA PHE A 34 -1.07 5.63 7.16
C PHE A 34 -2.44 5.89 6.51
N LYS A 35 -3.44 6.35 7.27
CA LYS A 35 -4.73 6.80 6.72
C LYS A 35 -4.56 7.92 5.69
N LYS A 36 -3.65 8.86 5.92
CA LYS A 36 -3.33 9.92 4.92
C LYS A 36 -2.68 9.35 3.67
N VAL A 37 -1.87 8.30 3.78
CA VAL A 37 -1.32 7.58 2.62
C VAL A 37 -2.44 6.97 1.78
N ILE A 38 -3.41 6.30 2.41
CA ILE A 38 -4.58 5.73 1.71
C ILE A 38 -5.37 6.83 1.00
N VAL A 39 -5.72 7.91 1.69
CA VAL A 39 -6.45 9.04 1.10
C VAL A 39 -5.69 9.68 -0.06
N ALA A 40 -4.37 9.87 0.07
CA ALA A 40 -3.53 10.41 -1.00
C ALA A 40 -3.49 9.47 -2.23
N TYR A 41 -3.43 8.15 -2.00
CA TYR A 41 -3.50 7.14 -3.04
C TYR A 41 -4.84 7.18 -3.79
N GLU A 42 -5.95 7.23 -3.08
CA GLU A 42 -7.29 7.29 -3.68
C GLU A 42 -7.52 8.57 -4.49
N ASN A 43 -6.98 9.69 -4.02
CA ASN A 43 -7.07 10.99 -4.70
C ASN A 43 -5.99 11.21 -5.76
N GLN A 44 -5.09 10.24 -5.98
CA GLN A 44 -3.95 10.37 -6.90
C GLN A 44 -3.02 11.55 -6.56
N ASP A 45 -3.00 11.96 -5.29
CA ASP A 45 -2.07 13.00 -4.80
C ASP A 45 -0.70 12.37 -4.50
N TRP A 46 0.07 12.20 -5.57
CA TRP A 46 1.36 11.52 -5.52
C TRP A 46 2.41 12.27 -4.70
N ASP A 47 2.30 13.58 -4.61
CA ASP A 47 3.22 14.41 -3.81
C ASP A 47 2.90 14.26 -2.32
N ALA A 48 1.63 14.31 -1.93
CA ALA A 48 1.20 14.03 -0.58
C ALA A 48 1.59 12.59 -0.18
N LEU A 49 1.33 11.59 -1.03
CA LEU A 49 1.71 10.18 -0.80
C LEU A 49 3.22 10.08 -0.57
N ALA A 50 4.04 10.61 -1.49
CA ALA A 50 5.51 10.60 -1.40
C ALA A 50 6.03 11.24 -0.12
N SER A 51 5.33 12.27 0.39
CA SER A 51 5.72 12.99 1.59
C SER A 51 5.73 12.12 2.85
N HIS A 52 4.97 11.03 2.87
CA HIS A 52 4.88 10.11 4.01
C HIS A 52 5.97 9.03 4.03
N TYR A 53 6.72 8.85 2.94
CA TYR A 53 7.81 7.88 2.84
C TYR A 53 9.18 8.55 3.02
N ALA A 54 10.09 7.84 3.69
CA ALA A 54 11.50 8.21 3.70
C ALA A 54 12.11 8.03 2.30
N ASP A 55 13.17 8.80 1.96
CA ASP A 55 13.85 8.67 0.67
C ASP A 55 14.49 7.29 0.48
N THR A 56 14.87 6.64 1.58
CA THR A 56 15.47 5.30 1.60
C THR A 56 14.44 4.19 1.83
N ALA A 57 13.13 4.48 1.74
CA ALA A 57 12.08 3.50 1.97
C ALA A 57 12.22 2.30 1.02
N LYS A 58 11.94 1.10 1.55
CA LYS A 58 11.88 -0.16 0.81
C LYS A 58 10.45 -0.66 0.77
N ILE A 59 9.91 -0.87 -0.41
CA ILE A 59 8.53 -1.28 -0.65
C ILE A 59 8.50 -2.66 -1.32
N MET A 60 7.80 -3.61 -0.73
CA MET A 60 7.70 -5.00 -1.16
C MET A 60 6.24 -5.43 -1.38
N TYR A 61 5.68 -5.13 -2.54
CA TYR A 61 4.34 -5.56 -2.92
C TYR A 61 4.41 -6.93 -3.59
N ASN A 62 3.95 -7.97 -2.89
CA ASN A 62 4.06 -9.38 -3.30
C ASN A 62 5.49 -9.79 -3.72
N LYS A 63 6.52 -9.15 -3.13
CA LYS A 63 7.94 -9.33 -3.52
C LYS A 63 8.82 -9.59 -2.32
N LEU A 64 9.94 -10.27 -2.58
CA LEU A 64 11.02 -10.42 -1.59
C LEU A 64 11.81 -9.11 -1.42
N GLU A 65 12.41 -8.89 -0.26
CA GLU A 65 13.18 -7.67 0.06
C GLU A 65 14.32 -7.38 -0.94
N LYS A 66 14.96 -8.42 -1.50
CA LYS A 66 15.98 -8.24 -2.54
C LYS A 66 15.47 -7.56 -3.81
N ASN A 67 14.16 -7.57 -4.02
CA ASN A 67 13.46 -6.95 -5.15
C ASN A 67 12.62 -5.74 -4.70
N ALA A 68 12.94 -5.13 -3.55
CA ALA A 68 12.22 -3.99 -3.04
C ALA A 68 12.25 -2.81 -4.02
N MET A 69 11.12 -2.16 -4.14
CA MET A 69 11.01 -0.90 -4.88
C MET A 69 11.49 0.26 -4.01
N THR A 70 12.03 1.26 -4.66
CA THR A 70 12.26 2.60 -4.08
C THR A 70 10.96 3.41 -4.07
N LYS A 71 10.95 4.51 -3.31
CA LYS A 71 9.84 5.49 -3.34
C LYS A 71 9.53 5.98 -4.77
N ALA A 72 10.55 6.27 -5.57
CA ALA A 72 10.36 6.71 -6.95
C ALA A 72 9.69 5.64 -7.83
N GLN A 73 10.08 4.37 -7.67
CA GLN A 73 9.47 3.24 -8.37
C GLN A 73 8.02 2.99 -7.92
N LEU A 74 7.72 3.16 -6.62
CA LEU A 74 6.35 3.11 -6.10
C LEU A 74 5.46 4.13 -6.80
N LEU A 75 5.91 5.39 -6.86
CA LEU A 75 5.14 6.46 -7.50
C LEU A 75 4.94 6.22 -9.00
N ALA A 76 5.98 5.73 -9.69
CA ALA A 76 5.88 5.39 -11.10
C ALA A 76 4.84 4.27 -11.34
N MET A 77 4.85 3.24 -10.50
CA MET A 77 3.88 2.15 -10.55
C MET A 77 2.45 2.67 -10.33
N HIS A 78 2.21 3.46 -9.30
CA HIS A 78 0.87 4.01 -9.02
C HIS A 78 0.36 4.92 -10.15
N LYS A 79 1.22 5.73 -10.76
CA LYS A 79 0.86 6.55 -11.93
C LYS A 79 0.48 5.69 -13.13
N GLN A 80 1.20 4.59 -13.36
CA GLN A 80 0.88 3.64 -14.43
C GLN A 80 -0.45 2.92 -14.15
N ASP A 81 -0.70 2.50 -12.91
CA ASP A 81 -1.95 1.87 -12.52
C ASP A 81 -3.14 2.83 -12.71
N ALA A 82 -2.95 4.13 -12.41
CA ALA A 82 -3.96 5.17 -12.63
C ALA A 82 -4.40 5.30 -14.10
N GLU A 83 -3.52 5.00 -15.05
CA GLU A 83 -3.87 5.00 -16.48
C GLU A 83 -4.80 3.83 -16.84
N ALA A 84 -4.73 2.72 -16.10
CA ALA A 84 -5.47 1.49 -16.38
C ALA A 84 -6.86 1.45 -15.75
N PHE A 85 -7.13 2.25 -14.71
CA PHE A 85 -8.40 2.26 -13.98
C PHE A 85 -9.17 3.56 -14.18
N ASN A 86 -10.52 3.48 -14.22
CA ASN A 86 -11.39 4.67 -14.20
C ASN A 86 -11.43 5.30 -12.81
N SER A 87 -11.54 4.45 -11.79
CA SER A 87 -11.60 4.82 -10.39
C SER A 87 -11.15 3.66 -9.52
N TRP A 88 -10.74 3.97 -8.31
CA TRP A 88 -10.52 2.98 -7.23
C TRP A 88 -10.71 3.62 -5.87
N GLU A 89 -10.98 2.78 -4.90
CA GLU A 89 -11.13 3.14 -3.49
C GLU A 89 -10.82 1.94 -2.58
N PHE A 90 -10.54 2.20 -1.32
CA PHE A 90 -10.73 1.21 -0.28
C PHE A 90 -12.15 1.34 0.27
N VAL A 91 -12.91 0.25 0.27
CA VAL A 91 -14.34 0.25 0.65
C VAL A 91 -14.50 0.84 2.04
N ASN A 92 -15.28 1.91 2.15
CA ASN A 92 -15.50 2.61 3.40
C ASN A 92 -16.16 1.69 4.44
N GLY A 93 -15.64 1.69 5.67
CA GLY A 93 -16.11 0.83 6.76
C GLY A 93 -15.54 -0.59 6.76
N GLU A 94 -14.80 -0.99 5.72
CA GLU A 94 -14.13 -2.31 5.60
C GLU A 94 -12.62 -2.22 5.87
N SER A 95 -12.16 -1.12 6.46
CA SER A 95 -10.75 -0.87 6.74
C SER A 95 -10.45 -0.95 8.23
N GLU A 96 -9.48 -1.79 8.59
CA GLU A 96 -9.00 -1.94 9.96
C GLU A 96 -7.52 -1.57 10.06
N TYR A 97 -7.17 -0.94 11.19
CA TYR A 97 -5.81 -0.48 11.46
C TYR A 97 -5.38 -0.87 12.86
N GLU A 98 -4.15 -1.30 12.99
CA GLU A 98 -3.51 -1.46 14.30
C GLU A 98 -2.04 -1.03 14.24
N MET A 99 -1.51 -0.58 15.37
CA MET A 99 -0.10 -0.30 15.55
C MET A 99 0.46 -1.24 16.60
N VAL A 100 1.65 -1.80 16.29
CA VAL A 100 2.39 -2.65 17.21
C VAL A 100 3.83 -2.14 17.35
N VAL A 101 4.38 -2.27 18.58
CA VAL A 101 5.80 -2.07 18.85
C VAL A 101 6.43 -3.42 19.13
N THR A 102 7.39 -3.82 18.30
CA THR A 102 8.10 -5.10 18.43
C THR A 102 9.06 -5.11 19.63
N ASP A 103 9.58 -6.29 19.98
CA ASP A 103 10.62 -6.42 21.03
C ASP A 103 11.92 -5.67 20.69
N LYS A 104 12.13 -5.36 19.41
CA LYS A 104 13.25 -4.54 18.93
C LYS A 104 12.99 -3.04 19.01
N GLY A 105 11.80 -2.62 19.51
CA GLY A 105 11.39 -1.22 19.55
C GLY A 105 10.96 -0.64 18.20
N GLU A 106 10.74 -1.47 17.18
CA GLU A 106 10.27 -1.03 15.88
C GLU A 106 8.75 -0.82 15.91
N THR A 107 8.29 0.32 15.39
CA THR A 107 6.87 0.64 15.28
C THR A 107 6.36 0.23 13.91
N TRP A 108 5.31 -0.58 13.88
CA TRP A 108 4.66 -1.09 12.68
C TRP A 108 3.16 -0.75 12.70
N VAL A 109 2.64 -0.39 11.56
CA VAL A 109 1.19 -0.25 11.32
C VAL A 109 0.76 -1.36 10.39
N ASN A 110 -0.26 -2.11 10.80
CA ASN A 110 -0.96 -3.09 9.97
C ASN A 110 -2.27 -2.48 9.48
N PHE A 111 -2.61 -2.76 8.24
CA PHE A 111 -3.84 -2.34 7.58
C PHE A 111 -4.46 -3.52 6.84
N TRP A 112 -5.74 -3.74 7.06
CA TRP A 112 -6.58 -4.63 6.28
C TRP A 112 -7.68 -3.80 5.64
N GLY A 113 -7.91 -4.03 4.35
CA GLY A 113 -8.96 -3.31 3.62
C GLY A 113 -9.39 -4.07 2.38
N ILE A 114 -10.53 -3.68 1.86
CA ILE A 114 -11.07 -4.17 0.59
C ILE A 114 -10.84 -3.09 -0.45
N TRP A 115 -9.90 -3.34 -1.37
CA TRP A 115 -9.69 -2.49 -2.53
C TRP A 115 -10.71 -2.80 -3.61
N LYS A 116 -11.28 -1.76 -4.23
CA LYS A 116 -12.22 -1.87 -5.33
C LYS A 116 -11.78 -0.94 -6.45
N GLY A 117 -11.72 -1.45 -7.69
CA GLY A 117 -11.29 -0.65 -8.83
C GLY A 117 -11.96 -1.04 -10.13
N ASP A 118 -12.30 -0.04 -10.95
CA ASP A 118 -12.97 -0.19 -12.24
C ASP A 118 -11.94 -0.19 -13.36
N PHE A 119 -11.69 -1.35 -13.93
CA PHE A 119 -10.67 -1.56 -14.96
C PHE A 119 -11.15 -1.09 -16.34
N LYS A 120 -10.50 -0.07 -16.90
CA LYS A 120 -10.90 0.58 -18.16
C LYS A 120 -11.10 -0.39 -19.34
N PRO A 121 -10.19 -1.35 -19.61
CA PRO A 121 -10.30 -2.17 -20.81
C PRO A 121 -11.54 -3.06 -20.86
N THR A 122 -12.02 -3.52 -19.72
CA THR A 122 -13.16 -4.46 -19.65
C THR A 122 -14.41 -3.83 -19.02
N GLN A 123 -14.31 -2.63 -18.47
CA GLN A 123 -15.36 -2.00 -17.65
C GLN A 123 -15.80 -2.87 -16.46
N LYS A 124 -14.94 -3.80 -16.03
CA LYS A 124 -15.19 -4.71 -14.92
C LYS A 124 -14.66 -4.11 -13.64
N THR A 125 -15.44 -4.22 -12.58
CA THR A 125 -15.03 -3.88 -11.23
C THR A 125 -14.40 -5.08 -10.54
N TYR A 126 -13.19 -4.90 -10.01
CA TYR A 126 -12.50 -5.89 -9.19
C TYR A 126 -12.62 -5.51 -7.72
N THR A 127 -12.78 -6.52 -6.86
CA THR A 127 -12.84 -6.35 -5.41
C THR A 127 -11.79 -7.28 -4.80
N ILE A 128 -10.77 -6.70 -4.19
CA ILE A 128 -9.54 -7.41 -3.80
C ILE A 128 -9.24 -7.14 -2.33
N PRO A 129 -9.27 -8.17 -1.45
CA PRO A 129 -8.76 -8.04 -0.10
C PRO A 129 -7.26 -7.71 -0.12
N ALA A 130 -6.86 -6.71 0.62
CA ALA A 130 -5.48 -6.27 0.69
C ALA A 130 -5.01 -6.15 2.15
N HIS A 131 -3.77 -6.54 2.39
CA HIS A 131 -3.09 -6.34 3.66
C HIS A 131 -1.79 -5.59 3.43
N TYR A 132 -1.57 -4.56 4.24
CA TYR A 132 -0.30 -3.83 4.29
C TYR A 132 0.28 -3.87 5.70
N THR A 133 1.60 -3.90 5.79
CA THR A 133 2.30 -3.67 7.04
C THR A 133 3.48 -2.73 6.80
N ALA A 134 3.49 -1.60 7.52
CA ALA A 134 4.45 -0.52 7.31
C ALA A 134 5.23 -0.21 8.57
N ARG A 135 6.57 -0.21 8.47
CA ARG A 135 7.46 0.20 9.56
C ARG A 135 7.69 1.70 9.50
N PHE A 136 7.52 2.33 10.65
CA PHE A 136 7.73 3.75 10.84
C PHE A 136 9.05 4.06 11.55
N ALA A 137 9.72 5.12 11.13
CA ALA A 137 10.81 5.76 11.85
C ALA A 137 10.74 7.26 11.61
N ASN A 138 10.84 8.06 12.68
CA ASN A 138 10.78 9.53 12.62
C ASN A 138 9.53 10.05 11.86
N GLY A 139 8.38 9.43 12.07
CA GLY A 139 7.10 9.81 11.45
C GLY A 139 6.98 9.49 9.96
N LYS A 140 7.93 8.72 9.37
CA LYS A 140 7.93 8.31 7.96
C LYS A 140 7.90 6.80 7.82
N ILE A 141 7.31 6.30 6.75
CA ILE A 141 7.41 4.91 6.34
C ILE A 141 8.82 4.65 5.80
N VAL A 142 9.53 3.70 6.42
CA VAL A 142 10.88 3.29 6.00
C VAL A 142 10.88 1.89 5.37
N LYS A 143 9.82 1.11 5.59
CA LYS A 143 9.66 -0.23 5.02
C LYS A 143 8.17 -0.53 4.93
N GLU A 144 7.74 -1.14 3.82
CA GLU A 144 6.35 -1.52 3.64
C GLU A 144 6.24 -2.83 2.88
N PHE A 145 5.38 -3.71 3.36
CA PHE A 145 4.95 -4.90 2.65
C PHE A 145 3.48 -4.76 2.30
N GLY A 146 3.11 -5.21 1.10
CA GLY A 146 1.72 -5.30 0.66
C GLY A 146 1.46 -6.68 0.08
N TYR A 147 0.29 -7.25 0.42
CA TYR A 147 -0.13 -8.58 0.01
C TYR A 147 -1.58 -8.55 -0.46
N TRP A 148 -1.80 -9.01 -1.69
CA TRP A 148 -3.12 -9.16 -2.31
C TRP A 148 -3.06 -10.13 -3.47
N ASP A 149 -4.20 -10.66 -3.88
CA ASP A 149 -4.31 -11.56 -5.02
C ASP A 149 -4.79 -10.79 -6.28
N LEU A 150 -3.96 -10.76 -7.30
CA LEU A 150 -4.27 -10.17 -8.61
C LEU A 150 -4.64 -11.22 -9.67
N SER A 151 -4.83 -12.48 -9.32
CA SER A 151 -4.96 -13.58 -10.29
C SER A 151 -6.08 -13.33 -11.28
N GLU A 152 -7.25 -12.88 -10.82
CA GLU A 152 -8.40 -12.62 -11.68
C GLU A 152 -8.12 -11.45 -12.66
N LEU A 153 -7.59 -10.35 -12.18
CA LEU A 153 -7.21 -9.20 -13.00
C LEU A 153 -6.16 -9.59 -14.05
N MET A 154 -5.16 -10.36 -13.66
CA MET A 154 -4.08 -10.81 -14.54
C MET A 154 -4.57 -11.75 -15.64
N LEU A 155 -5.52 -12.64 -15.33
CA LEU A 155 -6.13 -13.51 -16.33
C LEU A 155 -6.92 -12.71 -17.38
N ASP A 156 -7.70 -11.73 -16.96
CA ASP A 156 -8.43 -10.87 -17.89
C ASP A 156 -7.49 -10.00 -18.71
N PHE A 157 -6.41 -9.50 -18.12
CA PHE A 157 -5.37 -8.77 -18.86
C PHE A 157 -4.69 -9.63 -19.93
N GLN A 158 -4.37 -10.89 -19.62
CA GLN A 158 -3.79 -11.84 -20.59
C GLN A 158 -4.75 -12.13 -21.76
N LYS A 159 -6.06 -12.27 -21.50
CA LYS A 159 -7.06 -12.45 -22.57
C LYS A 159 -7.09 -11.25 -23.50
N ILE A 160 -7.12 -10.03 -22.96
CA ILE A 160 -7.11 -8.79 -23.75
C ILE A 160 -5.86 -8.73 -24.65
N GLN A 161 -4.70 -9.05 -24.11
CA GLN A 161 -3.46 -9.07 -24.89
C GLN A 161 -3.50 -10.11 -26.02
N ALA A 162 -4.03 -11.29 -25.75
CA ALA A 162 -4.18 -12.34 -26.76
C ALA A 162 -5.14 -11.92 -27.89
N GLU A 163 -6.28 -11.32 -27.54
CA GLU A 163 -7.25 -10.79 -28.52
C GLU A 163 -6.66 -9.66 -29.37
N GLN A 164 -5.93 -8.74 -28.76
CA GLN A 164 -5.25 -7.66 -29.50
C GLN A 164 -4.20 -8.19 -30.48
N LYS A 165 -3.44 -9.21 -30.04
CA LYS A 165 -2.45 -9.83 -30.92
C LYS A 165 -3.09 -10.48 -32.14
N LEU A 166 -4.18 -11.25 -31.96
CA LEU A 166 -4.91 -11.87 -33.07
C LEU A 166 -5.47 -10.83 -34.05
N LYS A 167 -6.07 -9.74 -33.55
CA LYS A 167 -6.56 -8.65 -34.41
C LYS A 167 -5.46 -8.00 -35.25
N ASN A 168 -4.30 -7.78 -34.65
CA ASN A 168 -3.17 -7.20 -35.38
C ASN A 168 -2.65 -8.15 -36.46
N GLU A 169 -2.61 -9.46 -36.20
CA GLU A 169 -2.23 -10.47 -37.19
C GLU A 169 -3.24 -10.55 -38.36
N GLU A 170 -4.55 -10.53 -38.08
CA GLU A 170 -5.60 -10.51 -39.10
C GLU A 170 -5.52 -9.23 -39.95
N THR A 171 -5.28 -8.08 -39.34
CA THR A 171 -5.13 -6.81 -40.07
C THR A 171 -3.92 -6.85 -40.99
N ALA A 172 -2.79 -7.34 -40.55
CA ALA A 172 -1.56 -7.46 -41.34
C ALA A 172 -1.74 -8.40 -42.52
N ILE A 173 -2.46 -9.52 -42.38
CA ILE A 173 -2.78 -10.46 -43.46
C ILE A 173 -3.68 -9.78 -44.53
N THR A 174 -4.69 -9.04 -44.08
CA THR A 174 -5.63 -8.35 -44.98
C THR A 174 -4.95 -7.25 -45.79
N GLU A 175 -4.04 -6.49 -45.16
CA GLU A 175 -3.26 -5.45 -45.86
C GLU A 175 -2.32 -6.05 -46.88
N THR A 176 -1.68 -7.19 -46.61
CA THR A 176 -0.81 -7.89 -47.56
C THR A 176 -1.59 -8.41 -48.77
N GLN A 177 -2.78 -9.01 -48.55
CA GLN A 177 -3.62 -9.51 -49.62
C GLN A 177 -4.18 -8.40 -50.55
N ASN A 178 -4.46 -7.23 -49.98
CA ASN A 178 -4.94 -6.09 -50.77
C ASN A 178 -3.81 -5.49 -51.63
N SER A 179 -2.58 -5.45 -51.13
CA SER A 179 -1.43 -4.96 -51.89
C SER A 179 -1.05 -5.88 -53.06
N ASP A 180 -1.26 -7.20 -52.91
CA ASP A 180 -0.99 -8.18 -53.98
C ASP A 180 -2.07 -8.17 -55.10
N ASN A 181 -3.28 -7.65 -54.83
CA ASN A 181 -4.36 -7.54 -55.79
C ASN A 181 -4.36 -6.23 -56.60
N GLU A 182 -3.52 -5.27 -56.24
CA GLU A 182 -3.36 -3.97 -56.97
C GLU A 182 -2.18 -3.96 -57.96
N LEU A 183 -1.47 -5.08 -58.11
CA LEU A 183 -0.38 -5.30 -59.08
C LEU A 183 -0.85 -6.17 -60.25
#